data_9d84f5cf97a9d6959d75e593f8adf6b6
#
_entry.id   9d84f5cf97a9d6959d75e593f8adf6b6
#
_cell.length_a   1.000
_cell.length_b   1.000
_cell.length_c   1.000
_cell.angle_alpha   90.00
_cell.angle_beta   90.00
_cell.angle_gamma   90.00
#
_symmetry.space_group_name_H-M   'P 1'
#
loop_
_entity.id
_entity.type
_entity.pdbx_description
1 polymer ?
#
loop_
_entity_poly.entity_id
_entity_poly.type
_entity_poly.pdbx_seq_one_letter_code
_entity_poly.pdbx_strand_id
1 'polypeptide(L)'
;MANKTKQSTKVKKRVVVGPVRPVAASAITPVQIVHGGSMADGQVTLPQTKYTVPAGKTLAIEFVAVSGAVPDGQRLGAAVGTIVKRVTGYYAFPTTAYPTTPAYRTDSVGNQPVRIYADAGTDVTLWSSRTGGETGSAVASVILSGHLFDV
;
A
#
# COMPACT_ATOMS: atom_id res chain seq x y z
N MET A 1 -65.55 -34.75 39.67
CA MET A 1 -64.21 -34.87 39.00
C MET A 1 -63.66 -33.50 38.84
N ALA A 2 -62.61 -33.10 39.61
CA ALA A 2 -62.09 -31.76 39.60
C ALA A 2 -60.80 -31.74 38.75
N ASN A 3 -60.78 -30.93 37.70
CA ASN A 3 -59.67 -30.81 36.76
C ASN A 3 -58.70 -29.75 37.28
N LYS A 4 -57.48 -30.12 37.71
CA LYS A 4 -56.43 -29.23 38.18
C LYS A 4 -55.61 -28.77 36.99
N THR A 5 -55.81 -27.49 36.57
CA THR A 5 -54.96 -26.80 35.56
C THR A 5 -53.59 -26.47 36.16
N LYS A 6 -52.52 -27.07 35.66
CA LYS A 6 -51.15 -26.72 36.02
C LYS A 6 -50.74 -25.42 35.32
N GLN A 7 -50.56 -24.34 36.08
CA GLN A 7 -49.91 -23.11 35.58
C GLN A 7 -48.39 -23.32 35.47
N SER A 8 -47.87 -23.24 34.27
CA SER A 8 -46.42 -23.25 33.97
C SER A 8 -45.85 -21.83 34.13
N THR A 9 -45.07 -21.65 35.19
CA THR A 9 -44.37 -20.35 35.42
C THR A 9 -43.12 -20.26 34.51
N LYS A 10 -43.22 -19.49 33.42
CA LYS A 10 -42.07 -19.17 32.55
C LYS A 10 -41.11 -18.26 33.31
N VAL A 11 -39.97 -18.78 33.76
CA VAL A 11 -38.84 -17.98 34.29
C VAL A 11 -38.20 -17.22 33.17
N LYS A 12 -38.36 -15.87 33.11
CA LYS A 12 -37.64 -15.00 32.21
C LYS A 12 -36.18 -14.87 32.65
N LYS A 13 -35.28 -15.48 31.91
CA LYS A 13 -33.82 -15.31 32.09
C LYS A 13 -33.46 -13.85 31.78
N ARG A 14 -33.10 -13.08 32.79
CA ARG A 14 -32.60 -11.69 32.62
C ARG A 14 -31.18 -11.76 32.14
N VAL A 15 -30.91 -11.34 30.88
CA VAL A 15 -29.58 -11.19 30.37
C VAL A 15 -29.00 -9.92 31.00
N VAL A 16 -28.04 -10.05 31.87
CA VAL A 16 -27.27 -8.92 32.42
C VAL A 16 -26.21 -8.55 31.36
N VAL A 17 -26.46 -7.48 30.61
CA VAL A 17 -25.45 -6.91 29.74
C VAL A 17 -24.51 -6.10 30.62
N GLY A 18 -23.31 -6.61 30.83
CA GLY A 18 -22.26 -5.88 31.54
C GLY A 18 -21.85 -4.60 30.77
N PRO A 19 -21.24 -3.62 31.44
CA PRO A 19 -20.78 -2.39 30.79
C PRO A 19 -19.82 -2.74 29.66
N VAL A 20 -20.17 -2.32 28.42
CA VAL A 20 -19.28 -2.42 27.27
C VAL A 20 -18.09 -1.50 27.55
N ARG A 21 -16.92 -2.07 27.81
CA ARG A 21 -15.68 -1.26 27.88
C ARG A 21 -15.46 -0.66 26.50
N PRO A 22 -15.30 0.67 26.39
CA PRO A 22 -14.90 1.27 25.13
C PRO A 22 -13.54 0.66 24.73
N VAL A 23 -13.50 0.00 23.59
CA VAL A 23 -12.24 -0.38 22.96
C VAL A 23 -11.56 0.91 22.58
N ALA A 24 -10.38 1.17 23.16
CA ALA A 24 -9.58 2.34 22.76
C ALA A 24 -9.43 2.29 21.24
N ALA A 25 -9.79 3.39 20.56
CA ALA A 25 -9.59 3.49 19.13
C ALA A 25 -8.10 3.26 18.85
N SER A 26 -7.76 2.26 18.06
CA SER A 26 -6.37 2.00 17.66
C SER A 26 -5.82 3.27 17.01
N ALA A 27 -4.71 3.78 17.53
CA ALA A 27 -4.11 4.99 17.01
C ALA A 27 -3.63 4.76 15.57
N ILE A 28 -4.28 5.42 14.64
CA ILE A 28 -3.90 5.42 13.22
C ILE A 28 -2.79 6.45 13.02
N THR A 29 -1.62 6.02 12.55
CA THR A 29 -0.50 6.90 12.25
C THR A 29 -0.32 7.00 10.74
N PRO A 30 -0.51 8.19 10.12
CA PRO A 30 -0.27 8.38 8.70
C PRO A 30 1.18 8.08 8.33
N VAL A 31 1.39 7.48 7.16
CA VAL A 31 2.72 7.18 6.61
C VAL A 31 2.75 7.59 5.14
N GLN A 32 3.86 8.21 4.75
CA GLN A 32 4.21 8.45 3.36
C GLN A 32 5.64 7.94 3.12
N ILE A 33 5.82 7.14 2.08
CA ILE A 33 7.13 6.60 1.68
C ILE A 33 7.40 7.09 0.28
N VAL A 34 8.56 7.72 0.08
CA VAL A 34 8.97 8.28 -1.20
C VAL A 34 10.21 7.55 -1.71
N HIS A 35 10.16 7.13 -2.96
CA HIS A 35 11.27 6.59 -3.73
C HIS A 35 11.39 7.39 -5.02
N GLY A 36 12.60 7.78 -5.39
CA GLY A 36 12.78 8.49 -6.65
C GLY A 36 14.23 8.97 -6.85
N GLY A 37 14.47 9.45 -8.05
CA GLY A 37 15.77 9.95 -8.45
C GLY A 37 15.92 10.00 -9.96
N SER A 38 17.16 10.22 -10.38
CA SER A 38 17.56 10.26 -11.79
C SER A 38 18.32 9.00 -12.15
N MET A 39 17.96 8.40 -13.29
CA MET A 39 18.71 7.34 -13.96
C MET A 39 19.61 8.00 -15.00
N ALA A 40 20.93 7.81 -14.87
CA ALA A 40 21.90 8.27 -15.85
C ALA A 40 21.81 7.46 -17.15
N ASP A 41 22.51 7.92 -18.17
CA ASP A 41 22.73 7.16 -19.40
C ASP A 41 23.31 5.78 -19.07
N GLY A 42 22.80 4.71 -19.69
CA GLY A 42 23.14 3.33 -19.38
C GLY A 42 22.50 2.74 -18.12
N GLN A 43 21.84 3.52 -17.27
CA GLN A 43 21.19 3.04 -16.06
C GLN A 43 19.71 2.72 -16.30
N VAL A 44 19.28 1.51 -16.02
CA VAL A 44 17.89 1.05 -16.25
C VAL A 44 17.04 0.98 -14.99
N THR A 45 17.65 1.07 -13.80
CA THR A 45 16.93 1.00 -12.50
C THR A 45 17.52 2.00 -11.51
N LEU A 46 16.68 2.50 -10.60
CA LEU A 46 17.14 3.20 -9.40
C LEU A 46 17.47 2.21 -8.28
N PRO A 47 18.41 2.54 -7.38
CA PRO A 47 18.60 1.80 -6.13
C PRO A 47 17.28 1.72 -5.37
N GLN A 48 16.99 0.55 -4.79
CA GLN A 48 15.76 0.33 -4.05
C GLN A 48 15.68 1.21 -2.81
N THR A 49 14.48 1.73 -2.52
CA THR A 49 14.16 2.32 -1.20
C THR A 49 13.47 1.26 -0.36
N LYS A 50 13.88 1.14 0.90
CA LYS A 50 13.29 0.23 1.89
C LYS A 50 12.70 1.03 3.05
N TYR A 51 11.54 0.60 3.50
CA TYR A 51 10.89 1.08 4.72
C TYR A 51 10.55 -0.13 5.60
N THR A 52 11.14 -0.21 6.78
CA THR A 52 10.83 -1.28 7.72
C THR A 52 9.61 -0.91 8.56
N VAL A 53 8.59 -1.74 8.52
CA VAL A 53 7.38 -1.58 9.33
C VAL A 53 7.73 -1.71 10.81
N PRO A 54 7.40 -0.75 11.68
CA PRO A 54 7.74 -0.83 13.10
C PRO A 54 7.16 -2.07 13.78
N ALA A 55 7.87 -2.58 14.79
CA ALA A 55 7.39 -3.71 15.60
C ALA A 55 6.01 -3.39 16.23
N GLY A 56 5.13 -4.39 16.26
CA GLY A 56 3.77 -4.26 16.79
C GLY A 56 2.81 -3.44 15.92
N LYS A 57 3.22 -3.09 14.70
CA LYS A 57 2.38 -2.35 13.74
C LYS A 57 2.20 -3.16 12.47
N THR A 58 1.08 -2.92 11.80
CA THR A 58 0.87 -3.32 10.40
C THR A 58 0.75 -2.05 9.56
N LEU A 59 1.40 -2.03 8.40
CA LEU A 59 1.21 -0.96 7.41
C LEU A 59 0.09 -1.34 6.45
N ALA A 60 -0.89 -0.45 6.28
CA ALA A 60 -1.83 -0.47 5.16
C ALA A 60 -1.43 0.62 4.17
N ILE A 61 -1.10 0.23 2.94
CA ILE A 61 -0.87 1.14 1.82
C ILE A 61 -2.19 1.30 1.10
N GLU A 62 -2.66 2.54 0.92
CA GLU A 62 -3.99 2.85 0.39
C GLU A 62 -3.92 3.58 -0.95
N PHE A 63 -2.79 4.22 -1.22
CA PHE A 63 -2.61 4.97 -2.46
C PHE A 63 -1.17 4.89 -2.95
N VAL A 64 -1.02 4.76 -4.26
CA VAL A 64 0.28 4.78 -4.95
C VAL A 64 0.22 5.83 -6.07
N ALA A 65 1.18 6.74 -6.06
CA ALA A 65 1.43 7.66 -7.16
C ALA A 65 2.78 7.34 -7.80
N VAL A 66 2.79 7.28 -9.11
CA VAL A 66 4.00 7.08 -9.93
C VAL A 66 4.08 8.24 -10.91
N SER A 67 5.23 8.86 -11.01
CA SER A 67 5.50 9.89 -12.02
C SER A 67 6.95 9.82 -12.48
N GLY A 68 7.20 10.30 -13.68
CA GLY A 68 8.55 10.37 -14.18
C GLY A 68 8.59 10.74 -15.66
N ALA A 69 9.79 10.95 -16.16
CA ALA A 69 10.06 11.25 -17.55
C ALA A 69 11.18 10.37 -18.06
N VAL A 70 10.97 9.76 -19.20
CA VAL A 70 11.94 8.89 -19.89
C VAL A 70 12.18 9.40 -21.31
N PRO A 71 13.33 9.08 -21.93
CA PRO A 71 13.53 9.33 -23.36
C PRO A 71 12.44 8.72 -24.22
N ASP A 72 12.22 9.27 -25.40
CA ASP A 72 11.20 8.79 -26.33
C ASP A 72 11.42 7.30 -26.69
N GLY A 73 10.32 6.55 -26.84
CA GLY A 73 10.35 5.11 -27.07
C GLY A 73 10.61 4.27 -25.82
N GLN A 74 10.94 4.86 -24.67
CA GLN A 74 11.11 4.16 -23.40
C GLN A 74 9.83 4.21 -22.55
N ARG A 75 9.75 3.31 -21.55
CA ARG A 75 8.62 3.26 -20.62
C ARG A 75 9.12 3.20 -19.18
N LEU A 76 8.45 3.92 -18.31
CA LEU A 76 8.66 3.87 -16.87
C LEU A 76 7.90 2.70 -16.26
N GLY A 77 8.59 1.88 -15.48
CA GLY A 77 8.02 0.85 -14.60
C GLY A 77 8.22 1.22 -13.14
N ALA A 78 7.25 0.90 -12.31
CA ALA A 78 7.33 1.03 -10.86
C ALA A 78 6.70 -0.18 -10.19
N ALA A 79 7.26 -0.59 -9.05
CA ALA A 79 6.69 -1.68 -8.28
C ALA A 79 6.98 -1.53 -6.79
N VAL A 80 6.17 -2.23 -5.99
CA VAL A 80 6.27 -2.34 -4.54
C VAL A 80 6.31 -3.80 -4.13
N GLY A 81 7.24 -4.15 -3.26
CA GLY A 81 7.31 -5.43 -2.59
C GLY A 81 6.89 -5.30 -1.13
N THR A 82 6.07 -6.22 -0.65
CA THR A 82 5.68 -6.33 0.76
C THR A 82 5.74 -7.76 1.25
N ILE A 83 5.77 -7.97 2.56
CA ILE A 83 5.73 -9.29 3.19
C ILE A 83 4.55 -9.34 4.14
N VAL A 84 3.66 -10.33 3.91
CA VAL A 84 2.52 -10.64 4.77
C VAL A 84 2.54 -12.14 5.10
N LYS A 85 2.48 -12.51 6.37
CA LYS A 85 2.54 -13.91 6.82
C LYS A 85 3.69 -14.71 6.20
N ARG A 86 4.88 -14.06 6.10
CA ARG A 86 6.10 -14.60 5.46
C ARG A 86 5.99 -14.85 3.95
N VAL A 87 4.95 -14.35 3.31
CA VAL A 87 4.78 -14.40 1.85
C VAL A 87 5.13 -13.06 1.26
N THR A 88 6.07 -13.03 0.33
CA THR A 88 6.43 -11.81 -0.42
C THR A 88 5.44 -11.60 -1.57
N GLY A 89 4.82 -10.44 -1.59
CA GLY A 89 3.99 -9.96 -2.70
C GLY A 89 4.72 -8.89 -3.49
N TYR A 90 4.60 -8.91 -4.82
CA TYR A 90 5.10 -7.87 -5.72
C TYR A 90 3.95 -7.27 -6.50
N TYR A 91 3.86 -5.95 -6.48
CA TYR A 91 2.77 -5.19 -7.12
C TYR A 91 3.39 -4.21 -8.11
N ALA A 92 3.14 -4.45 -9.41
CA ALA A 92 3.54 -3.53 -10.47
C ALA A 92 2.42 -2.52 -10.72
N PHE A 93 2.80 -1.27 -10.94
CA PHE A 93 1.86 -0.16 -11.15
C PHE A 93 1.91 0.29 -12.60
N PRO A 94 0.78 0.24 -13.32
CA PRO A 94 0.71 0.76 -14.67
C PRO A 94 0.87 2.28 -14.68
N THR A 95 1.57 2.78 -15.70
CA THR A 95 1.68 4.22 -15.98
C THR A 95 1.10 4.52 -17.35
N THR A 96 0.51 5.69 -17.51
CA THR A 96 0.10 6.24 -18.79
C THR A 96 1.20 7.17 -19.29
N ALA A 97 1.62 6.96 -20.52
CA ALA A 97 2.66 7.74 -21.16
C ALA A 97 2.04 8.92 -21.93
N TYR A 98 2.60 10.10 -21.75
CA TYR A 98 2.21 11.32 -22.44
C TYR A 98 3.42 11.88 -23.18
N PRO A 99 3.36 12.05 -24.52
CA PRO A 99 4.43 12.75 -25.25
C PRO A 99 4.50 14.19 -24.80
N THR A 100 5.70 14.67 -24.52
CA THR A 100 5.95 16.06 -24.10
C THR A 100 6.68 16.85 -25.18
N THR A 101 6.50 18.17 -25.14
CA THR A 101 7.28 19.09 -26.00
C THR A 101 8.36 19.78 -25.16
N PRO A 102 9.64 19.79 -25.60
CA PRO A 102 10.12 19.38 -26.91
C PRO A 102 10.18 17.86 -27.06
N ALA A 103 9.86 17.36 -28.25
CA ALA A 103 9.89 15.97 -28.66
C ALA A 103 11.26 15.37 -28.34
N TYR A 104 11.29 14.37 -27.47
CA TYR A 104 12.42 13.50 -27.06
C TYR A 104 12.22 12.97 -25.64
N ARG A 105 11.09 13.29 -24.97
CA ARG A 105 10.74 12.76 -23.66
C ARG A 105 9.27 12.33 -23.60
N THR A 106 9.04 11.28 -22.88
CA THR A 106 7.71 10.77 -22.56
C THR A 106 7.52 10.91 -21.07
N ASP A 107 6.56 11.71 -20.64
CA ASP A 107 6.13 11.75 -19.26
C ASP A 107 5.22 10.56 -18.95
N SER A 108 5.41 9.98 -17.79
CA SER A 108 4.64 8.83 -17.31
C SER A 108 3.99 9.18 -15.99
N VAL A 109 2.69 8.95 -15.90
CA VAL A 109 1.92 9.16 -14.66
C VAL A 109 1.02 7.97 -14.40
N GLY A 110 0.98 7.53 -13.16
CA GLY A 110 0.07 6.50 -12.68
C GLY A 110 -0.35 6.80 -11.26
N ASN A 111 -1.66 6.88 -11.02
CA ASN A 111 -2.22 7.11 -9.70
C ASN A 111 -3.32 6.10 -9.46
N GLN A 112 -3.24 5.34 -8.39
CA GLN A 112 -4.31 4.39 -8.09
C GLN A 112 -4.50 4.18 -6.58
N PRO A 113 -5.77 4.09 -6.14
CA PRO A 113 -6.07 3.53 -4.84
C PRO A 113 -5.74 2.04 -4.82
N VAL A 114 -5.18 1.59 -3.71
CA VAL A 114 -4.80 0.19 -3.50
C VAL A 114 -5.20 -0.27 -2.11
N ARG A 115 -5.08 -1.56 -1.85
CA ARG A 115 -5.15 -2.10 -0.49
C ARG A 115 -4.08 -3.18 -0.36
N ILE A 116 -2.90 -2.75 0.07
CA ILE A 116 -1.71 -3.59 0.23
C ILE A 116 -1.26 -3.51 1.67
N TYR A 117 -0.91 -4.64 2.26
CA TYR A 117 -0.47 -4.70 3.65
C TYR A 117 0.99 -5.14 3.74
N ALA A 118 1.64 -4.78 4.86
CA ALA A 118 2.94 -5.29 5.26
C ALA A 118 2.98 -5.52 6.77
N ASP A 119 3.51 -6.67 7.17
CA ASP A 119 3.55 -7.09 8.58
C ASP A 119 4.65 -6.36 9.36
N ALA A 120 4.49 -6.33 10.68
CA ALA A 120 5.47 -5.81 11.62
C ALA A 120 6.88 -6.38 11.40
N GLY A 121 7.89 -5.52 11.42
CA GLY A 121 9.30 -5.90 11.28
C GLY A 121 9.70 -6.34 9.86
N THR A 122 8.80 -6.23 8.87
CA THR A 122 9.11 -6.55 7.47
C THR A 122 9.44 -5.30 6.67
N ASP A 123 10.17 -5.49 5.56
CA ASP A 123 10.51 -4.40 4.66
C ASP A 123 9.45 -4.22 3.56
N VAL A 124 9.02 -2.99 3.38
CA VAL A 124 8.36 -2.52 2.15
C VAL A 124 9.45 -2.00 1.23
N THR A 125 9.55 -2.57 0.04
CA THR A 125 10.59 -2.23 -0.92
C THR A 125 9.97 -1.55 -2.13
N LEU A 126 10.48 -0.38 -2.50
CA LEU A 126 10.07 0.37 -3.68
C LEU A 126 11.19 0.37 -4.70
N TRP A 127 10.84 0.22 -5.95
CA TRP A 127 11.78 0.38 -7.05
C TRP A 127 11.11 0.96 -8.29
N SER A 128 11.93 1.54 -9.14
CA SER A 128 11.56 2.00 -10.45
C SER A 128 12.59 1.60 -11.49
N SER A 129 12.13 1.44 -12.71
CA SER A 129 12.95 1.02 -13.84
C SER A 129 12.47 1.70 -15.11
N ARG A 130 13.30 1.68 -16.14
CA ARG A 130 12.90 1.99 -17.51
C ARG A 130 13.13 0.80 -18.43
N THR A 131 12.29 0.67 -19.44
CA THR A 131 12.38 -0.37 -20.47
C THR A 131 12.28 0.25 -21.86
N GLY A 132 12.69 -0.47 -22.90
CA GLY A 132 12.70 0.03 -24.29
C GLY A 132 13.98 0.72 -24.70
N GLY A 133 14.94 0.84 -23.79
CA GLY A 133 16.26 1.43 -24.04
C GLY A 133 16.92 1.92 -22.76
N GLU A 134 18.20 2.20 -22.81
CA GLU A 134 19.00 2.68 -21.68
C GLU A 134 19.71 3.99 -21.97
N THR A 135 19.59 4.51 -23.21
CA THR A 135 20.21 5.76 -23.63
C THR A 135 19.47 6.98 -23.11
N GLY A 136 20.23 8.02 -22.77
CA GLY A 136 19.71 9.25 -22.20
C GLY A 136 19.40 9.17 -20.72
N SER A 137 19.07 10.29 -20.11
CA SER A 137 18.68 10.34 -18.69
C SER A 137 17.17 10.19 -18.51
N ALA A 138 16.76 9.54 -17.41
CA ALA A 138 15.38 9.43 -16.99
C ALA A 138 15.22 9.89 -15.54
N VAL A 139 14.01 10.24 -15.15
CA VAL A 139 13.65 10.53 -13.77
C VAL A 139 12.41 9.72 -13.39
N ALA A 140 12.36 9.28 -12.14
CA ALA A 140 11.22 8.53 -11.61
C ALA A 140 10.93 8.95 -10.17
N SER A 141 9.67 8.92 -9.81
CA SER A 141 9.19 9.08 -8.45
C SER A 141 8.04 8.11 -8.19
N VAL A 142 8.09 7.44 -7.05
CA VAL A 142 7.01 6.57 -6.53
C VAL A 142 6.69 7.03 -5.12
N ILE A 143 5.45 7.34 -4.85
CA ILE A 143 4.97 7.77 -3.54
C ILE A 143 3.91 6.78 -3.08
N LEU A 144 4.12 6.19 -1.90
CA LEU A 144 3.12 5.40 -1.20
C LEU A 144 2.53 6.24 -0.08
N SER A 145 1.22 6.20 0.06
CA SER A 145 0.50 6.80 1.18
C SER A 145 -0.38 5.75 1.85
N GLY A 146 -0.45 5.79 3.17
CA GLY A 146 -1.21 4.85 3.96
C GLY A 146 -1.12 5.15 5.45
N HIS A 147 -1.31 4.14 6.27
CA HIS A 147 -1.25 4.29 7.71
C HIS A 147 -0.75 3.04 8.42
N LEU A 148 -0.20 3.24 9.62
CA LEU A 148 0.13 2.18 10.58
C LEU A 148 -1.02 2.02 11.57
N PHE A 149 -1.31 0.79 11.94
CA PHE A 149 -2.23 0.45 13.02
C PHE A 149 -1.64 -0.66 13.91
N ASP A 150 -2.07 -0.73 15.16
CA ASP A 150 -1.63 -1.73 16.12
C ASP A 150 -2.18 -3.13 15.77
N VAL A 151 -1.40 -4.18 16.00
CA VAL A 151 -1.76 -5.60 15.82
C VAL A 151 -1.81 -6.31 17.15
#